data_3a74b6ad0330f5863d31b4653f3d9877
#
_entry.id   3a74b6ad0330f5863d31b4653f3d9877
#
_cell.length_a   1.000
_cell.length_b   1.000
_cell.length_c   1.000
_cell.angle_alpha   90.00
_cell.angle_beta   90.00
_cell.angle_gamma   90.00
#
_symmetry.space_group_name_H-M   'P 1'
#
loop_
_entity.id
_entity.type
_entity.pdbx_description
1 polymer ?
#
loop_
_entity_poly.entity_id
_entity_poly.type
_entity_poly.pdbx_seq_one_letter_code
_entity_poly.pdbx_strand_id
1 'polypeptide(L)'
;MIKVCDEVCPEKRQLFLNVSLSRNTIAERVDQLSINLKEQLVKKGKDFIAYSLAVDESTDISDIAQLSIFIRGVDSSLSVTEEFLALRPMHGTTTGHDLYEEVSRCVNEMELPWEKLVGLTTDGAPAMCGHRSGLVAKIREKMQEENATGELTAYHCIIHQEALCGKALKMEHVMSIITRTVNFIRVLGFIFLIIGFVCDE
;
A
#
# COMPACT_ATOMS: atom_id res chain seq x y z
N MET A 1 -4.88 -8.81 -28.39
CA MET A 1 -5.61 -7.54 -28.63
C MET A 1 -6.11 -7.43 -30.07
N ILE A 2 -5.28 -7.47 -31.12
CA ILE A 2 -5.75 -7.33 -32.51
C ILE A 2 -6.75 -8.43 -32.90
N LYS A 3 -6.49 -9.70 -32.58
CA LYS A 3 -7.43 -10.80 -32.86
C LYS A 3 -8.79 -10.62 -32.18
N VAL A 4 -8.81 -10.10 -30.95
CA VAL A 4 -10.07 -9.78 -30.26
C VAL A 4 -10.79 -8.61 -30.92
N CYS A 5 -10.02 -7.59 -31.36
CA CYS A 5 -10.58 -6.45 -32.08
C CYS A 5 -11.20 -6.86 -33.44
N ASP A 6 -10.61 -7.83 -34.13
CA ASP A 6 -11.12 -8.32 -35.41
C ASP A 6 -12.51 -9.00 -35.26
N GLU A 7 -12.81 -9.55 -34.07
CA GLU A 7 -14.07 -10.23 -33.76
C GLU A 7 -15.10 -9.27 -33.13
N VAL A 8 -14.66 -8.37 -32.23
CA VAL A 8 -15.56 -7.55 -31.40
C VAL A 8 -15.87 -6.18 -32.02
N CYS A 9 -14.85 -5.55 -32.68
CA CYS A 9 -14.99 -4.20 -33.23
C CYS A 9 -14.08 -4.00 -34.47
N PRO A 10 -14.36 -4.71 -35.57
CA PRO A 10 -13.49 -4.72 -36.75
C PRO A 10 -13.30 -3.31 -37.37
N GLU A 11 -14.27 -2.43 -37.23
CA GLU A 11 -14.22 -1.05 -37.71
C GLU A 11 -13.16 -0.19 -36.99
N LYS A 12 -12.78 -0.58 -35.77
CA LYS A 12 -11.76 0.14 -34.98
C LYS A 12 -10.36 -0.47 -35.10
N ARG A 13 -10.22 -1.52 -35.89
CA ARG A 13 -8.95 -2.25 -36.05
C ARG A 13 -7.76 -1.36 -36.31
N GLN A 14 -7.90 -0.34 -37.17
CA GLN A 14 -6.83 0.59 -37.54
C GLN A 14 -6.37 1.43 -36.33
N LEU A 15 -7.29 1.81 -35.44
CA LEU A 15 -6.96 2.55 -34.21
C LEU A 15 -6.12 1.69 -33.27
N PHE A 16 -6.46 0.42 -33.12
CA PHE A 16 -5.68 -0.53 -32.29
C PHE A 16 -4.32 -0.87 -32.88
N LEU A 17 -4.20 -0.92 -34.20
CA LEU A 17 -2.90 -1.11 -34.89
C LEU A 17 -1.93 0.05 -34.63
N ASN A 18 -2.45 1.26 -34.47
CA ASN A 18 -1.65 2.46 -34.21
C ASN A 18 -1.18 2.57 -32.75
N VAL A 19 -1.71 1.70 -31.84
CA VAL A 19 -1.28 1.67 -30.44
C VAL A 19 0.03 0.89 -30.34
N SER A 20 1.14 1.59 -30.10
CA SER A 20 2.41 0.93 -29.82
C SER A 20 2.36 0.22 -28.46
N LEU A 21 2.61 -1.09 -28.48
CA LEU A 21 2.65 -1.97 -27.31
C LEU A 21 4.04 -2.62 -27.16
N SER A 22 5.08 -1.98 -27.67
CA SER A 22 6.44 -2.47 -27.42
C SER A 22 6.74 -2.42 -25.92
N ARG A 23 7.63 -3.30 -25.45
CA ARG A 23 8.03 -3.37 -24.05
C ARG A 23 8.46 -1.99 -23.51
N ASN A 24 9.28 -1.28 -24.29
CA ASN A 24 9.79 0.03 -23.88
C ASN A 24 8.66 1.08 -23.82
N THR A 25 7.78 1.11 -24.82
CA THR A 25 6.63 2.04 -24.83
C THR A 25 5.69 1.80 -23.66
N ILE A 26 5.44 0.54 -23.31
CA ILE A 26 4.58 0.22 -22.14
C ILE A 26 5.28 0.62 -20.84
N ALA A 27 6.57 0.32 -20.69
CA ALA A 27 7.33 0.73 -19.52
C ALA A 27 7.30 2.26 -19.34
N GLU A 28 7.59 3.02 -20.39
CA GLU A 28 7.55 4.48 -20.37
C GLU A 28 6.16 5.03 -19.99
N ARG A 29 5.08 4.44 -20.51
CA ARG A 29 3.72 4.84 -20.14
C ARG A 29 3.38 4.55 -18.68
N VAL A 30 3.84 3.39 -18.17
CA VAL A 30 3.68 3.05 -16.74
C VAL A 30 4.41 4.06 -15.87
N ASP A 31 5.65 4.41 -16.23
CA ASP A 31 6.43 5.41 -15.50
C ASP A 31 5.76 6.79 -15.53
N GLN A 32 5.28 7.24 -16.68
CA GLN A 32 4.55 8.51 -16.82
C GLN A 32 3.26 8.53 -15.97
N LEU A 33 2.49 7.44 -15.95
CA LEU A 33 1.30 7.31 -15.13
C LEU A 33 1.65 7.34 -13.63
N SER A 34 2.71 6.65 -13.23
CA SER A 34 3.20 6.63 -11.86
C SER A 34 3.62 8.03 -11.39
N ILE A 35 4.37 8.77 -12.21
CA ILE A 35 4.77 10.15 -11.92
C ILE A 35 3.52 11.04 -11.76
N ASN A 36 2.58 10.94 -12.69
CA ASN A 36 1.36 11.75 -12.65
C ASN A 36 0.52 11.48 -11.41
N LEU A 37 0.37 10.20 -11.01
CA LEU A 37 -0.35 9.83 -9.78
C LEU A 37 0.37 10.36 -8.53
N LYS A 38 1.70 10.28 -8.48
CA LYS A 38 2.51 10.82 -7.39
C LYS A 38 2.33 12.34 -7.27
N GLU A 39 2.39 13.08 -8.37
CA GLU A 39 2.18 14.54 -8.39
C GLU A 39 0.78 14.92 -7.90
N GLN A 40 -0.26 14.18 -8.31
CA GLN A 40 -1.62 14.40 -7.83
C GLN A 40 -1.73 14.17 -6.31
N LEU A 41 -1.08 13.13 -5.79
CA LEU A 41 -1.11 12.81 -4.37
C LEU A 41 -0.32 13.83 -3.54
N VAL A 42 0.85 14.29 -4.01
CA VAL A 42 1.60 15.41 -3.38
C VAL A 42 0.73 16.67 -3.32
N LYS A 43 0.01 16.99 -4.40
CA LYS A 43 -0.90 18.13 -4.41
C LYS A 43 -2.02 17.99 -3.38
N LYS A 44 -2.68 16.82 -3.31
CA LYS A 44 -3.71 16.52 -2.31
C LYS A 44 -3.15 16.58 -0.88
N GLY A 45 -1.94 16.09 -0.67
CA GLY A 45 -1.28 16.07 0.64
C GLY A 45 -1.11 17.47 1.26
N LYS A 46 -0.97 18.50 0.45
CA LYS A 46 -0.89 19.90 0.92
C LYS A 46 -2.17 20.38 1.58
N ASP A 47 -3.32 19.87 1.12
CA ASP A 47 -4.64 20.22 1.63
C ASP A 47 -5.05 19.43 2.87
N PHE A 48 -4.31 18.39 3.24
CA PHE A 48 -4.60 17.61 4.44
C PHE A 48 -4.46 18.46 5.70
N ILE A 49 -5.47 18.37 6.58
CA ILE A 49 -5.40 18.93 7.95
C ILE A 49 -4.78 17.92 8.92
N ALA A 50 -4.92 16.63 8.62
CA ALA A 50 -4.31 15.52 9.36
C ALA A 50 -4.15 14.32 8.44
N TYR A 51 -3.15 13.48 8.71
CA TYR A 51 -2.99 12.20 8.03
C TYR A 51 -2.46 11.11 8.97
N SER A 52 -2.69 9.87 8.58
CA SER A 52 -2.12 8.68 9.22
C SER A 52 -1.42 7.80 8.19
N LEU A 53 -0.47 7.01 8.65
CA LEU A 53 0.23 6.03 7.83
C LEU A 53 -0.11 4.62 8.31
N ALA A 54 -0.18 3.68 7.38
CA ALA A 54 -0.16 2.25 7.68
C ALA A 54 1.07 1.64 7.00
N VAL A 55 1.84 0.88 7.76
CA VAL A 55 3.11 0.32 7.33
C VAL A 55 3.10 -1.17 7.58
N ASP A 56 3.44 -1.93 6.56
CA ASP A 56 3.49 -3.40 6.59
C ASP A 56 4.73 -3.91 5.86
N GLU A 57 5.39 -4.91 6.44
CA GLU A 57 6.56 -5.55 5.85
C GLU A 57 6.18 -6.94 5.31
N SER A 58 6.53 -7.20 4.07
CA SER A 58 6.35 -8.50 3.44
C SER A 58 7.61 -8.90 2.68
N THR A 59 7.82 -10.19 2.49
CA THR A 59 8.96 -10.70 1.69
C THR A 59 8.46 -11.09 0.31
N ASP A 60 9.15 -10.64 -0.72
CA ASP A 60 8.84 -11.00 -2.10
C ASP A 60 9.37 -12.39 -2.48
N ILE A 61 9.08 -12.83 -3.71
CA ILE A 61 9.52 -14.13 -4.23
C ILE A 61 11.05 -14.25 -4.39
N SER A 62 11.77 -13.14 -4.30
CA SER A 62 13.25 -13.07 -4.37
C SER A 62 13.89 -13.00 -2.99
N ASP A 63 13.11 -13.23 -1.93
CA ASP A 63 13.53 -13.14 -0.53
C ASP A 63 14.03 -11.75 -0.13
N ILE A 64 13.51 -10.72 -0.80
CA ILE A 64 13.77 -9.32 -0.47
C ILE A 64 12.58 -8.78 0.32
N ALA A 65 12.86 -8.24 1.50
CA ALA A 65 11.84 -7.57 2.31
C ALA A 65 11.35 -6.31 1.59
N GLN A 66 10.04 -6.12 1.55
CA GLN A 66 9.36 -5.00 0.91
C GLN A 66 8.53 -4.27 1.96
N LEU A 67 8.80 -2.99 2.16
CA LEU A 67 8.03 -2.13 3.04
C LEU A 67 6.92 -1.45 2.24
N SER A 68 5.68 -1.78 2.56
CA SER A 68 4.48 -1.17 1.99
C SER A 68 4.02 -0.02 2.87
N ILE A 69 3.84 1.16 2.30
CA ILE A 69 3.40 2.36 3.01
C ILE A 69 2.11 2.86 2.38
N PHE A 70 1.07 3.02 3.19
CA PHE A 70 -0.23 3.57 2.81
C PHE A 70 -0.47 4.86 3.58
N ILE A 71 -1.22 5.77 2.97
CA ILE A 71 -1.66 7.02 3.60
C ILE A 71 -3.18 7.10 3.64
N ARG A 72 -3.68 7.64 4.75
CA ARG A 72 -5.04 8.11 4.90
C ARG A 72 -4.99 9.56 5.34
N GLY A 73 -5.37 10.47 4.46
CA GLY A 73 -5.39 11.90 4.72
C GLY A 73 -6.83 12.44 4.76
N VAL A 74 -7.03 13.50 5.52
CA VAL A 74 -8.32 14.19 5.66
C VAL A 74 -8.08 15.67 5.39
N ASP A 75 -8.88 16.27 4.51
CA ASP A 75 -8.85 17.69 4.23
C ASP A 75 -9.84 18.52 5.10
N SER A 76 -9.85 19.83 4.93
CA SER A 76 -10.72 20.74 5.69
C SER A 76 -12.22 20.53 5.45
N SER A 77 -12.60 19.86 4.36
CA SER A 77 -14.00 19.48 4.07
C SER A 77 -14.38 18.14 4.69
N LEU A 78 -13.47 17.50 5.45
CA LEU A 78 -13.57 16.15 5.98
C LEU A 78 -13.62 15.06 4.90
N SER A 79 -13.17 15.38 3.69
CA SER A 79 -13.02 14.38 2.64
C SER A 79 -11.80 13.51 2.93
N VAL A 80 -12.00 12.19 2.84
CA VAL A 80 -10.96 11.21 3.12
C VAL A 80 -10.29 10.76 1.82
N THR A 81 -8.97 10.77 1.80
CA THR A 81 -8.16 10.19 0.73
C THR A 81 -7.38 9.01 1.30
N GLU A 82 -7.53 7.84 0.71
CA GLU A 82 -6.77 6.63 1.04
C GLU A 82 -6.03 6.16 -0.20
N GLU A 83 -4.70 6.09 -0.10
CA GLU A 83 -3.86 5.75 -1.25
C GLU A 83 -2.65 4.90 -0.83
N PHE A 84 -2.16 4.11 -1.77
CA PHE A 84 -0.88 3.47 -1.66
C PHE A 84 0.23 4.51 -1.92
N LEU A 85 1.12 4.69 -0.95
CA LEU A 85 2.11 5.75 -1.00
C LEU A 85 3.43 5.28 -1.61
N ALA A 86 3.94 4.15 -1.14
CA ALA A 86 5.19 3.59 -1.64
C ALA A 86 5.34 2.10 -1.34
N LEU A 87 6.11 1.42 -2.21
CA LEU A 87 6.72 0.12 -1.94
C LEU A 87 8.24 0.32 -1.94
N ARG A 88 8.87 -0.03 -0.82
CA ARG A 88 10.31 0.18 -0.62
C ARG A 88 11.03 -1.15 -0.42
N PRO A 89 11.94 -1.55 -1.33
CA PRO A 89 12.77 -2.72 -1.08
C PRO A 89 13.73 -2.44 0.06
N MET A 90 13.75 -3.33 1.05
CA MET A 90 14.64 -3.26 2.20
C MET A 90 15.87 -4.10 1.91
N HIS A 91 17.04 -3.48 1.89
CA HIS A 91 18.30 -4.17 1.64
C HIS A 91 19.06 -4.37 2.94
N GLY A 92 19.30 -5.62 3.30
CA GLY A 92 20.06 -5.98 4.50
C GLY A 92 19.18 -6.28 5.71
N THR A 93 19.20 -5.41 6.72
CA THR A 93 18.41 -5.59 7.94
C THR A 93 17.10 -4.81 7.89
N THR A 94 16.09 -5.28 8.64
CA THR A 94 14.81 -4.58 8.82
C THR A 94 14.66 -4.16 10.28
N THR A 95 15.64 -3.38 10.75
CA THR A 95 15.58 -2.79 12.09
C THR A 95 14.59 -1.61 12.12
N GLY A 96 14.16 -1.21 13.32
CA GLY A 96 13.32 -0.03 13.45
C GLY A 96 13.97 1.25 12.91
N HIS A 97 15.31 1.29 12.82
CA HIS A 97 16.03 2.41 12.19
C HIS A 97 15.90 2.38 10.67
N ASP A 98 16.12 1.21 10.05
CA ASP A 98 16.01 1.06 8.60
C ASP A 98 14.56 1.37 8.12
N LEU A 99 13.57 0.88 8.87
CA LEU A 99 12.17 1.18 8.62
C LEU A 99 11.87 2.68 8.73
N TYR A 100 12.41 3.34 9.76
CA TYR A 100 12.25 4.78 9.96
C TYR A 100 12.87 5.59 8.81
N GLU A 101 14.06 5.22 8.33
CA GLU A 101 14.71 5.91 7.22
C GLU A 101 13.85 5.85 5.94
N GLU A 102 13.28 4.68 5.62
CA GLU A 102 12.43 4.54 4.43
C GLU A 102 11.10 5.28 4.58
N VAL A 103 10.45 5.22 5.75
CA VAL A 103 9.23 5.99 6.02
C VAL A 103 9.53 7.49 5.97
N SER A 104 10.62 7.94 6.59
CA SER A 104 11.02 9.35 6.59
C SER A 104 11.31 9.85 5.18
N ARG A 105 12.03 9.07 4.39
CA ARG A 105 12.27 9.38 2.98
C ARG A 105 10.96 9.53 2.21
N CYS A 106 10.01 8.60 2.40
CA CYS A 106 8.72 8.64 1.75
C CYS A 106 7.92 9.89 2.14
N VAL A 107 7.83 10.23 3.42
CA VAL A 107 7.14 11.41 3.94
C VAL A 107 7.74 12.69 3.33
N ASN A 108 9.08 12.79 3.28
CA ASN A 108 9.79 13.93 2.71
C ASN A 108 9.59 14.04 1.19
N GLU A 109 9.66 12.93 0.44
CA GLU A 109 9.40 12.90 -1.00
C GLU A 109 7.97 13.32 -1.36
N MET A 110 7.02 13.09 -0.46
CA MET A 110 5.62 13.46 -0.60
C MET A 110 5.32 14.85 -0.05
N GLU A 111 6.32 15.57 0.44
CA GLU A 111 6.18 16.91 1.03
C GLU A 111 5.14 16.96 2.16
N LEU A 112 5.00 15.89 2.94
CA LEU A 112 4.02 15.79 4.02
C LEU A 112 4.60 16.39 5.31
N PRO A 113 3.91 17.34 5.95
CA PRO A 113 4.36 17.92 7.20
C PRO A 113 4.24 16.94 8.37
N TRP A 114 5.29 16.77 9.16
CA TRP A 114 5.29 15.87 10.32
C TRP A 114 4.29 16.28 11.40
N GLU A 115 4.02 17.57 11.56
CA GLU A 115 3.04 18.09 12.52
C GLU A 115 1.58 17.68 12.22
N LYS A 116 1.29 17.23 10.99
CA LYS A 116 -0.03 16.74 10.58
C LYS A 116 -0.17 15.22 10.70
N LEU A 117 0.89 14.51 11.05
CA LEU A 117 0.83 13.06 11.29
C LEU A 117 0.17 12.78 12.64
N VAL A 118 -0.98 12.11 12.63
CA VAL A 118 -1.75 11.82 13.85
C VAL A 118 -1.82 10.34 14.20
N GLY A 119 -1.53 9.47 13.25
CA GLY A 119 -1.68 8.03 13.45
C GLY A 119 -0.66 7.19 12.68
N LEU A 120 -0.25 6.07 13.28
CA LEU A 120 0.59 5.06 12.66
C LEU A 120 0.07 3.67 12.97
N THR A 121 -0.23 2.89 11.94
CA THR A 121 -0.65 1.48 12.06
C THR A 121 0.48 0.56 11.61
N THR A 122 0.83 -0.44 12.40
CA THR A 122 1.88 -1.41 12.10
C THR A 122 1.45 -2.84 12.48
N ASP A 123 2.23 -3.84 12.11
CA ASP A 123 2.00 -5.26 12.42
C ASP A 123 2.30 -5.68 13.87
N GLY A 124 2.88 -4.78 14.66
CA GLY A 124 3.23 -5.06 16.05
C GLY A 124 4.57 -5.80 16.25
N ALA A 125 5.34 -6.04 15.20
CA ALA A 125 6.69 -6.61 15.33
C ALA A 125 7.61 -5.74 16.22
N PRO A 126 8.62 -6.31 16.89
CA PRO A 126 9.56 -5.53 17.71
C PRO A 126 10.26 -4.39 16.97
N ALA A 127 10.58 -4.56 15.68
CA ALA A 127 11.16 -3.53 14.83
C ALA A 127 10.17 -2.38 14.58
N MET A 128 8.87 -2.66 14.58
CA MET A 128 7.80 -1.66 14.42
C MET A 128 7.45 -0.98 15.74
N CYS A 129 7.11 -1.77 16.80
CA CYS A 129 6.51 -1.29 18.06
C CYS A 129 7.48 -1.21 19.24
N GLY A 130 8.75 -1.61 19.09
CA GLY A 130 9.72 -1.60 20.18
C GLY A 130 9.84 -0.24 20.85
N HIS A 131 9.69 -0.18 22.19
CA HIS A 131 9.59 1.07 22.95
C HIS A 131 10.77 2.03 22.82
N ARG A 132 11.97 1.52 22.55
CA ARG A 132 13.21 2.32 22.49
C ARG A 132 13.76 2.50 21.08
N SER A 133 13.63 1.50 20.23
CA SER A 133 14.30 1.46 18.93
C SER A 133 13.38 1.07 17.77
N GLY A 134 12.10 0.85 18.04
CA GLY A 134 11.12 0.55 16.99
C GLY A 134 10.75 1.79 16.17
N LEU A 135 10.15 1.56 15.01
CA LEU A 135 9.69 2.60 14.10
C LEU A 135 8.81 3.65 14.81
N VAL A 136 7.83 3.20 15.63
CA VAL A 136 6.93 4.10 16.37
C VAL A 136 7.70 5.05 17.28
N ALA A 137 8.71 4.55 18.02
CA ALA A 137 9.51 5.37 18.91
C ALA A 137 10.29 6.44 18.15
N LYS A 138 10.92 6.05 17.03
CA LYS A 138 11.71 6.97 16.19
C LYS A 138 10.84 8.04 15.52
N ILE A 139 9.63 7.70 15.08
CA ILE A 139 8.70 8.70 14.54
C ILE A 139 8.26 9.69 15.63
N ARG A 140 8.01 9.22 16.86
CA ARG A 140 7.70 10.13 17.98
C ARG A 140 8.87 11.08 18.30
N GLU A 141 10.10 10.58 18.31
CA GLU A 141 11.30 11.41 18.45
C GLU A 141 11.36 12.49 17.35
N LYS A 142 11.16 12.09 16.09
CA LYS A 142 11.15 13.02 14.96
C LYS A 142 10.06 14.09 15.08
N MET A 143 8.85 13.72 15.46
CA MET A 143 7.77 14.68 15.68
C MET A 143 8.09 15.68 16.79
N GLN A 144 8.75 15.24 17.86
CA GLN A 144 9.20 16.14 18.94
C GLN A 144 10.28 17.14 18.45
N GLU A 145 11.24 16.67 17.64
CA GLU A 145 12.25 17.53 17.01
C GLU A 145 11.63 18.60 16.12
N GLU A 146 10.60 18.28 15.38
CA GLU A 146 9.86 19.19 14.50
C GLU A 146 8.84 20.07 15.26
N ASN A 147 8.86 20.03 16.60
CA ASN A 147 7.92 20.76 17.48
C ASN A 147 6.43 20.46 17.17
N ALA A 148 6.12 19.28 16.68
CA ALA A 148 4.75 18.86 16.49
C ALA A 148 4.02 18.81 17.84
N THR A 149 2.93 19.55 17.95
CA THR A 149 2.13 19.64 19.19
C THR A 149 1.16 18.48 19.37
N GLY A 150 0.96 17.67 18.30
CA GLY A 150 0.07 16.52 18.29
C GLY A 150 0.73 15.27 18.88
N GLU A 151 -0.09 14.43 19.52
CA GLU A 151 0.35 13.11 19.98
C GLU A 151 0.12 12.07 18.88
N LEU A 152 1.17 11.29 18.56
CA LEU A 152 1.06 10.17 17.62
C LEU A 152 0.32 9.00 18.26
N THR A 153 -0.85 8.64 17.73
CA THR A 153 -1.56 7.43 18.09
C THR A 153 -1.02 6.24 17.30
N ALA A 154 -0.48 5.24 17.99
CA ALA A 154 0.01 4.02 17.36
C ALA A 154 -1.02 2.90 17.49
N TYR A 155 -1.35 2.28 16.37
CA TYR A 155 -2.29 1.17 16.30
C TYR A 155 -1.58 -0.11 15.87
N HIS A 156 -1.89 -1.20 16.53
CA HIS A 156 -1.54 -2.53 16.04
C HIS A 156 -2.58 -2.99 15.02
N CYS A 157 -2.14 -3.41 13.84
CA CYS A 157 -3.00 -3.88 12.75
C CYS A 157 -3.98 -4.95 13.25
N ILE A 158 -5.28 -4.72 13.06
CA ILE A 158 -6.31 -5.61 13.55
C ILE A 158 -6.25 -7.00 12.89
N ILE A 159 -5.83 -7.07 11.64
CA ILE A 159 -5.66 -8.35 10.90
C ILE A 159 -4.55 -9.18 11.56
N HIS A 160 -3.43 -8.55 11.96
CA HIS A 160 -2.36 -9.23 12.70
C HIS A 160 -2.80 -9.64 14.09
N GLN A 161 -3.57 -8.79 14.81
CA GLN A 161 -4.13 -9.15 16.11
C GLN A 161 -5.08 -10.34 16.02
N GLU A 162 -5.93 -10.38 14.99
CA GLU A 162 -6.83 -11.51 14.74
C GLU A 162 -6.06 -12.81 14.48
N ALA A 163 -5.01 -12.75 13.64
CA ALA A 163 -4.14 -13.89 13.37
C ALA A 163 -3.44 -14.40 14.65
N LEU A 164 -2.94 -13.48 15.48
CA LEU A 164 -2.35 -13.82 16.79
C LEU A 164 -3.37 -14.42 17.75
N CYS A 165 -4.57 -13.90 17.78
CA CYS A 165 -5.68 -14.43 18.59
C CYS A 165 -6.02 -15.88 18.16
N GLY A 166 -6.14 -16.12 16.85
CA GLY A 166 -6.37 -17.46 16.30
C GLY A 166 -5.30 -18.48 16.71
N LYS A 167 -4.02 -18.05 16.71
CA LYS A 167 -2.90 -18.88 17.17
C LYS A 167 -2.97 -19.14 18.69
N ALA A 168 -3.23 -18.09 19.48
CA ALA A 168 -3.32 -18.20 20.95
C ALA A 168 -4.47 -19.12 21.39
N LEU A 169 -5.59 -19.11 20.67
CA LEU A 169 -6.74 -19.98 20.92
C LEU A 169 -6.57 -21.39 20.35
N LYS A 170 -5.43 -21.70 19.70
CA LYS A 170 -5.15 -23.00 19.05
C LYS A 170 -6.24 -23.40 18.04
N MET A 171 -6.75 -22.42 17.29
CA MET A 171 -7.83 -22.58 16.32
C MET A 171 -7.31 -22.92 14.91
N GLU A 172 -6.08 -23.40 14.76
CA GLU A 172 -5.46 -23.68 13.44
C GLU A 172 -6.35 -24.60 12.58
N HIS A 173 -7.02 -25.58 13.20
CA HIS A 173 -7.90 -26.50 12.48
C HIS A 173 -9.11 -25.78 11.88
N VAL A 174 -9.71 -24.80 12.57
CA VAL A 174 -10.82 -23.99 12.08
C VAL A 174 -10.33 -22.99 11.05
N MET A 175 -9.23 -22.29 11.37
CA MET A 175 -8.64 -21.27 10.48
C MET A 175 -8.18 -21.88 9.16
N SER A 176 -7.65 -23.10 9.16
CA SER A 176 -7.27 -23.82 7.95
C SER A 176 -8.47 -24.04 7.03
N ILE A 177 -9.63 -24.46 7.57
CA ILE A 177 -10.85 -24.66 6.80
C ILE A 177 -11.36 -23.32 6.24
N ILE A 178 -11.42 -22.28 7.07
CA ILE A 178 -11.86 -20.94 6.67
C ILE A 178 -10.97 -20.40 5.55
N THR A 179 -9.64 -20.43 5.73
CA THR A 179 -8.69 -19.95 4.73
C THR A 179 -8.83 -20.69 3.41
N ARG A 180 -8.97 -22.02 3.44
CA ARG A 180 -9.19 -22.82 2.21
C ARG A 180 -10.50 -22.44 1.53
N THR A 181 -11.57 -22.23 2.28
CA THR A 181 -12.88 -21.84 1.75
C THR A 181 -12.82 -20.44 1.14
N VAL A 182 -12.24 -19.47 1.83
CA VAL A 182 -12.06 -18.10 1.33
C VAL A 182 -11.21 -18.09 0.05
N ASN A 183 -10.09 -18.80 0.04
CA ASN A 183 -9.25 -18.89 -1.16
C ASN A 183 -9.99 -19.57 -2.34
N PHE A 184 -10.77 -20.59 -2.07
CA PHE A 184 -11.61 -21.23 -3.09
C PHE A 184 -12.64 -20.26 -3.68
N ILE A 185 -13.35 -19.49 -2.82
CA ILE A 185 -14.31 -18.46 -3.27
C ILE A 185 -13.60 -17.36 -4.06
N ARG A 186 -12.42 -16.89 -3.62
CA ARG A 186 -11.63 -15.87 -4.34
C ARG A 186 -11.22 -16.35 -5.72
N VAL A 187 -10.78 -17.59 -5.86
CA VAL A 187 -10.43 -18.19 -7.16
C VAL A 187 -11.67 -18.29 -8.05
N LEU A 188 -12.81 -18.74 -7.53
CA LEU A 188 -14.07 -18.77 -8.27
C LEU A 188 -14.52 -17.37 -8.68
N GLY A 189 -14.48 -16.40 -7.77
CA GLY A 189 -14.82 -15.00 -8.06
C GLY A 189 -13.93 -14.41 -9.16
N PHE A 190 -12.64 -14.74 -9.18
CA PHE A 190 -11.73 -14.33 -10.24
C PHE A 190 -12.06 -15.01 -11.58
N ILE A 191 -12.42 -16.28 -11.56
CA ILE A 191 -12.87 -17.03 -12.75
C ILE A 191 -14.19 -16.45 -13.25
N PHE A 192 -15.16 -16.17 -12.39
CA PHE A 192 -16.43 -15.54 -12.76
C PHE A 192 -16.24 -14.14 -13.34
N LEU A 193 -15.33 -13.33 -12.80
CA LEU A 193 -14.97 -12.04 -13.37
C LEU A 193 -14.38 -12.18 -14.78
N ILE A 194 -13.50 -13.14 -15.00
CA ILE A 194 -12.92 -13.40 -16.32
C ILE A 194 -14.00 -13.92 -17.29
N ILE A 195 -14.85 -14.83 -16.86
CA ILE A 195 -15.92 -15.41 -17.71
C ILE A 195 -17.02 -14.36 -17.93
N GLY A 196 -17.41 -13.56 -16.94
CA GLY A 196 -18.38 -12.48 -17.08
C GLY A 196 -17.91 -11.43 -18.09
N PHE A 197 -16.62 -11.08 -18.10
CA PHE A 197 -16.02 -10.22 -19.14
C PHE A 197 -16.04 -10.82 -20.55
N VAL A 198 -16.21 -12.14 -20.67
CA VAL A 198 -16.24 -12.86 -21.96
C VAL A 198 -17.67 -13.19 -22.40
N CYS A 199 -18.65 -13.19 -21.49
CA CYS A 199 -20.02 -13.63 -21.74
C CYS A 199 -21.08 -12.50 -21.66
N ASP A 200 -20.73 -11.27 -21.33
CA ASP A 200 -21.62 -10.10 -21.41
C ASP A 200 -21.56 -9.45 -22.82
N GLU A 201 -21.72 -10.29 -23.85
CA GLU A 201 -22.05 -9.90 -25.21
C GLU A 201 -23.27 -10.69 -25.71
#